data_fbef9f9844fcb706fdc403520098be38
#
_entry.id   fbef9f9844fcb706fdc403520098be38
#
_cell.length_a   1.000
_cell.length_b   1.000
_cell.length_c   1.000
_cell.angle_alpha   90.00
_cell.angle_beta   90.00
_cell.angle_gamma   90.00
#
_symmetry.space_group_name_H-M   'P 1'
#
loop_
_entity.id
_entity.type
_entity.pdbx_description
1 polymer ?
#
loop_
_entity_poly.entity_id
_entity_poly.type
_entity_poly.pdbx_seq_one_letter_code
_entity_poly.pdbx_strand_id
1 'polypeptide(L)'
;MNAFPPMALSKPARTFQDLLVWQKAHAFVLEAYRLTTTFPKSETYGLALQMRRAAVSIPANIAEGFRRRGKADKARFLNIAEGSVEECRYFLILTKDLGYGETQALSAALEEVSKLLGAYAAAILASDS
;
A
#
# COMPACT_ATOMS: atom_id res chain seq x y z
N MET A 1 -19.60 -17.81 20.33
CA MET A 1 -18.20 -17.59 20.64
C MET A 1 -17.54 -16.74 19.57
N ASN A 2 -16.83 -15.71 19.97
CA ASN A 2 -16.10 -14.90 19.05
C ASN A 2 -14.84 -15.59 18.57
N ALA A 3 -14.70 -15.75 17.29
CA ALA A 3 -13.47 -16.27 16.71
C ALA A 3 -12.32 -15.28 16.84
N PHE A 4 -12.62 -13.99 17.03
CA PHE A 4 -11.63 -12.93 17.08
C PHE A 4 -11.70 -12.21 18.41
N PRO A 5 -10.55 -11.84 18.96
CA PRO A 5 -10.56 -11.00 20.15
C PRO A 5 -11.22 -9.66 19.82
N PRO A 6 -11.95 -9.07 20.76
CA PRO A 6 -12.47 -7.73 20.57
C PRO A 6 -11.35 -6.75 20.25
N MET A 7 -11.64 -5.75 19.42
CA MET A 7 -10.67 -4.72 19.10
C MET A 7 -10.13 -4.00 20.34
N ALA A 8 -10.98 -3.93 21.37
CA ALA A 8 -10.57 -3.31 22.65
C ALA A 8 -9.39 -4.02 23.31
N LEU A 9 -9.15 -5.31 22.97
CA LEU A 9 -8.02 -6.06 23.50
C LEU A 9 -6.75 -5.88 22.67
N SER A 10 -6.84 -5.25 21.51
CA SER A 10 -5.70 -5.00 20.67
C SER A 10 -4.88 -3.86 21.25
N LYS A 11 -3.57 -4.04 21.30
CA LYS A 11 -2.68 -2.99 21.75
C LYS A 11 -2.59 -1.91 20.68
N PRO A 12 -2.47 -0.62 21.07
CA PRO A 12 -2.17 0.42 20.09
C PRO A 12 -0.87 0.12 19.38
N ALA A 13 -0.78 0.51 18.13
CA ALA A 13 0.44 0.35 17.34
C ALA A 13 1.56 1.18 17.97
N ARG A 14 2.71 0.58 18.16
CA ARG A 14 3.91 1.25 18.66
C ARG A 14 4.81 1.69 17.54
N THR A 15 4.85 0.92 16.47
CA THR A 15 5.61 1.24 15.27
C THR A 15 4.69 1.08 14.07
N PHE A 16 5.08 1.65 12.94
CA PHE A 16 4.30 1.48 11.72
C PHE A 16 4.17 -0.01 11.34
N GLN A 17 5.14 -0.83 11.72
CA GLN A 17 5.12 -2.25 11.39
C GLN A 17 3.98 -3.01 12.09
N ASP A 18 3.42 -2.44 13.14
CA ASP A 18 2.26 -3.01 13.82
C ASP A 18 0.95 -2.75 13.07
N LEU A 19 0.95 -1.84 12.10
CA LEU A 19 -0.25 -1.50 11.34
C LEU A 19 -0.53 -2.56 10.28
N LEU A 20 -1.75 -3.10 10.30
CA LEU A 20 -2.14 -4.09 9.29
C LEU A 20 -2.01 -3.52 7.87
N VAL A 21 -2.41 -2.26 7.67
CA VAL A 21 -2.31 -1.63 6.34
C VAL A 21 -0.86 -1.57 5.87
N TRP A 22 0.08 -1.31 6.77
CA TRP A 22 1.50 -1.31 6.39
C TRP A 22 1.97 -2.71 6.01
N GLN A 23 1.59 -3.71 6.81
CA GLN A 23 1.98 -5.10 6.55
C GLN A 23 1.50 -5.57 5.17
N LYS A 24 0.25 -5.25 4.83
CA LYS A 24 -0.31 -5.61 3.53
C LYS A 24 0.33 -4.84 2.40
N ALA A 25 0.61 -3.55 2.61
CA ALA A 25 1.31 -2.73 1.61
C ALA A 25 2.72 -3.26 1.36
N HIS A 26 3.43 -3.64 2.41
CA HIS A 26 4.77 -4.23 2.27
C HIS A 26 4.73 -5.55 1.50
N ALA A 27 3.77 -6.41 1.82
CA ALA A 27 3.59 -7.67 1.08
C ALA A 27 3.34 -7.41 -0.40
N PHE A 28 2.54 -6.39 -0.71
CA PHE A 28 2.31 -5.97 -2.10
C PHE A 28 3.61 -5.57 -2.79
N VAL A 29 4.47 -4.82 -2.10
CA VAL A 29 5.78 -4.42 -2.65
C VAL A 29 6.59 -5.63 -3.05
N LEU A 30 6.68 -6.63 -2.17
CA LEU A 30 7.45 -7.84 -2.45
C LEU A 30 6.91 -8.56 -3.68
N GLU A 31 5.61 -8.65 -3.81
CA GLU A 31 4.98 -9.29 -4.98
C GLU A 31 5.21 -8.47 -6.25
N ALA A 32 5.17 -7.13 -6.15
CA ALA A 32 5.45 -6.27 -7.29
C ALA A 32 6.89 -6.45 -7.78
N TYR A 33 7.84 -6.62 -6.87
CA TYR A 33 9.23 -6.89 -7.24
C TYR A 33 9.35 -8.24 -7.95
N ARG A 34 8.66 -9.27 -7.47
CA ARG A 34 8.67 -10.58 -8.14
C ARG A 34 8.11 -10.49 -9.55
N LEU A 35 6.98 -9.82 -9.72
CA LEU A 35 6.38 -9.65 -11.04
C LEU A 35 7.31 -8.90 -11.98
N THR A 36 7.85 -7.76 -11.55
CA THR A 36 8.66 -6.92 -12.42
C THR A 36 10.00 -7.55 -12.79
N THR A 37 10.47 -8.52 -12.00
CA THR A 37 11.66 -9.30 -12.36
C THR A 37 11.46 -10.07 -13.66
N THR A 38 10.22 -10.44 -13.99
CA THR A 38 9.91 -11.19 -15.21
C THR A 38 9.69 -10.28 -16.43
N PHE A 39 9.73 -8.98 -16.27
CA PHE A 39 9.51 -8.05 -17.38
C PHE A 39 10.67 -8.12 -18.38
N PRO A 40 10.41 -7.75 -19.65
CA PRO A 40 11.50 -7.65 -20.65
C PRO A 40 12.60 -6.72 -20.13
N LYS A 41 13.84 -7.02 -20.48
CA LYS A 41 15.00 -6.22 -20.06
C LYS A 41 14.90 -4.77 -20.51
N SER A 42 14.22 -4.53 -21.64
CA SER A 42 13.98 -3.17 -22.15
C SER A 42 13.18 -2.32 -21.17
N GLU A 43 12.46 -2.94 -20.22
CA GLU A 43 11.65 -2.23 -19.24
C GLU A 43 12.34 -2.05 -17.89
N THR A 44 13.60 -2.47 -17.77
CA THR A 44 14.31 -2.38 -16.49
C THR A 44 14.31 -0.96 -15.93
N TYR A 45 14.54 0.03 -16.79
CA TYR A 45 14.53 1.45 -16.40
C TYR A 45 13.26 2.16 -16.82
N GLY A 46 12.28 1.42 -17.33
CA GLY A 46 10.97 1.92 -17.72
C GLY A 46 9.89 1.47 -16.73
N LEU A 47 8.95 0.66 -17.22
CA LEU A 47 7.79 0.25 -16.42
C LEU A 47 8.18 -0.47 -15.13
N ALA A 48 9.19 -1.35 -15.17
CA ALA A 48 9.62 -2.07 -13.96
C ALA A 48 10.05 -1.10 -12.87
N LEU A 49 10.89 -0.12 -13.21
CA LEU A 49 11.36 0.87 -12.25
C LEU A 49 10.23 1.73 -11.71
N GLN A 50 9.36 2.21 -12.59
CA GLN A 50 8.24 3.07 -12.18
C GLN A 50 7.27 2.33 -11.28
N MET A 51 6.94 1.07 -11.60
CA MET A 51 6.06 0.27 -10.75
C MET A 51 6.66 0.05 -9.38
N ARG A 52 7.95 -0.27 -9.30
CA ARG A 52 8.64 -0.47 -8.03
C ARG A 52 8.62 0.79 -7.18
N ARG A 53 8.88 1.94 -7.78
CA ARG A 53 8.85 3.23 -7.07
C ARG A 53 7.46 3.53 -6.52
N ALA A 54 6.43 3.33 -7.34
CA ALA A 54 5.06 3.57 -6.90
C ALA A 54 4.67 2.61 -5.77
N ALA A 55 5.02 1.33 -5.91
CA ALA A 55 4.71 0.32 -4.89
C ALA A 55 5.38 0.65 -3.56
N VAL A 56 6.68 0.95 -3.57
CA VAL A 56 7.45 1.29 -2.36
C VAL A 56 6.89 2.55 -1.70
N SER A 57 6.39 3.49 -2.49
CA SER A 57 5.82 4.74 -1.98
C SER A 57 4.62 4.49 -1.06
N ILE A 58 3.88 3.40 -1.24
CA ILE A 58 2.70 3.11 -0.41
C ILE A 58 3.13 2.88 1.05
N PRO A 59 3.90 1.84 1.38
CA PRO A 59 4.29 1.62 2.78
C PRO A 59 5.21 2.72 3.32
N ALA A 60 6.02 3.33 2.47
CA ALA A 60 6.91 4.41 2.91
C ALA A 60 6.11 5.60 3.44
N ASN A 61 5.04 5.99 2.75
CA ASN A 61 4.22 7.11 3.19
C ASN A 61 3.30 6.75 4.35
N ILE A 62 2.88 5.49 4.47
CA ILE A 62 2.18 5.03 5.67
C ILE A 62 3.09 5.18 6.88
N ALA A 63 4.35 4.74 6.77
CA ALA A 63 5.32 4.84 7.85
C ALA A 63 5.60 6.29 8.22
N GLU A 64 5.79 7.16 7.23
CA GLU A 64 6.00 8.59 7.46
C GLU A 64 4.80 9.22 8.17
N GLY A 65 3.59 8.92 7.69
CA GLY A 65 2.37 9.45 8.31
C GLY A 65 2.19 8.98 9.74
N PHE A 66 2.56 7.74 10.03
CA PHE A 66 2.46 7.20 11.38
C PHE A 66 3.29 8.03 12.37
N ARG A 67 4.46 8.47 11.93
CA ARG A 67 5.39 9.22 12.80
C ARG A 67 4.97 10.68 13.00
N ARG A 68 4.18 11.24 12.10
CA ARG A 68 3.77 12.65 12.21
C ARG A 68 2.85 12.84 13.41
N ARG A 69 2.87 14.03 13.97
CA ARG A 69 2.12 14.31 15.20
C ARG A 69 0.74 14.89 14.96
N GLY A 70 0.62 15.79 13.98
CA GLY A 70 -0.64 16.45 13.69
C GLY A 70 -1.51 15.62 12.75
N LYS A 71 -2.83 15.72 12.96
CA LYS A 71 -3.80 15.01 12.13
C LYS A 71 -3.68 15.41 10.66
N ALA A 72 -3.57 16.71 10.38
CA ALA A 72 -3.48 17.20 9.00
C ALA A 72 -2.22 16.68 8.32
N ASP A 73 -1.11 16.62 9.04
CA ASP A 73 0.16 16.15 8.49
C ASP A 73 0.11 14.63 8.26
N LYS A 74 -0.48 13.87 9.18
CA LYS A 74 -0.72 12.44 8.97
C LYS A 74 -1.56 12.21 7.72
N ALA A 75 -2.66 12.95 7.58
CA ALA A 75 -3.56 12.83 6.44
C ALA A 75 -2.84 13.12 5.12
N ARG A 76 -1.92 14.08 5.13
CA ARG A 76 -1.16 14.43 3.93
C ARG A 76 -0.33 13.24 3.42
N PHE A 77 0.38 12.55 4.30
CA PHE A 77 1.17 11.38 3.90
C PHE A 77 0.29 10.22 3.46
N LEU A 78 -0.84 10.01 4.14
CA LEU A 78 -1.77 8.95 3.74
C LEU A 78 -2.40 9.26 2.37
N ASN A 79 -2.65 10.53 2.09
CA ASN A 79 -3.14 10.94 0.78
C ASN A 79 -2.13 10.65 -0.33
N ILE A 80 -0.84 10.87 -0.07
CA ILE A 80 0.21 10.51 -1.02
C ILE A 80 0.21 9.00 -1.26
N ALA A 81 0.08 8.20 -0.19
CA ALA A 81 0.00 6.75 -0.33
C ALA A 81 -1.19 6.33 -1.19
N GLU A 82 -2.35 6.97 -1.02
CA GLU A 82 -3.53 6.68 -1.83
C GLU A 82 -3.29 7.00 -3.30
N GLY A 83 -2.58 8.08 -3.60
CA GLY A 83 -2.17 8.40 -4.96
C GLY A 83 -1.25 7.34 -5.56
N SER A 84 -0.34 6.81 -4.74
CA SER A 84 0.56 5.75 -5.19
C SER A 84 -0.20 4.44 -5.45
N VAL A 85 -1.27 4.16 -4.71
CA VAL A 85 -2.16 3.03 -4.99
C VAL A 85 -2.77 3.19 -6.39
N GLU A 86 -3.25 4.40 -6.73
CA GLU A 86 -3.82 4.65 -8.06
C GLU A 86 -2.79 4.46 -9.16
N GLU A 87 -1.56 4.92 -8.96
CA GLU A 87 -0.49 4.68 -9.91
C GLU A 87 -0.27 3.18 -10.11
N CYS A 88 -0.23 2.42 -9.03
CA CYS A 88 -0.04 0.97 -9.12
C CYS A 88 -1.20 0.30 -9.86
N ARG A 89 -2.44 0.76 -9.65
CA ARG A 89 -3.58 0.25 -10.42
C ARG A 89 -3.35 0.40 -11.90
N TYR A 90 -2.91 1.58 -12.31
CA TYR A 90 -2.64 1.83 -13.72
C TYR A 90 -1.50 0.96 -14.24
N PHE A 91 -0.42 0.85 -13.50
CA PHE A 91 0.71 0.03 -13.94
C PHE A 91 0.33 -1.45 -14.08
N LEU A 92 -0.58 -1.95 -13.24
CA LEU A 92 -1.06 -3.33 -13.37
C LEU A 92 -1.92 -3.51 -14.62
N ILE A 93 -2.75 -2.52 -14.94
CA ILE A 93 -3.52 -2.52 -16.19
C ILE A 93 -2.55 -2.55 -17.37
N LEU A 94 -1.55 -1.69 -17.36
CA LEU A 94 -0.57 -1.60 -18.43
C LEU A 94 0.24 -2.89 -18.59
N THR A 95 0.64 -3.49 -17.47
CA THR A 95 1.36 -4.76 -17.45
C THR A 95 0.56 -5.85 -18.16
N LYS A 96 -0.74 -5.95 -17.85
CA LYS A 96 -1.62 -6.93 -18.47
C LYS A 96 -1.78 -6.64 -19.96
N ASP A 97 -2.04 -5.39 -20.31
CA ASP A 97 -2.29 -4.99 -21.70
C ASP A 97 -1.07 -5.20 -22.60
N LEU A 98 0.12 -5.03 -22.03
CA LEU A 98 1.37 -5.28 -22.76
C LEU A 98 1.76 -6.76 -22.79
N GLY A 99 1.03 -7.61 -22.05
CA GLY A 99 1.32 -9.03 -22.01
C GLY A 99 2.56 -9.39 -21.21
N TYR A 100 2.95 -8.57 -20.24
CA TYR A 100 4.17 -8.78 -19.46
C TYR A 100 3.97 -9.74 -18.29
N GLY A 101 2.74 -10.07 -17.93
CA GLY A 101 2.50 -11.01 -16.85
C GLY A 101 1.07 -11.02 -16.37
N GLU A 102 0.77 -11.98 -15.50
CA GLU A 102 -0.53 -12.11 -14.85
C GLU A 102 -0.62 -11.13 -13.68
N THR A 103 -1.71 -10.38 -13.62
CA THR A 103 -1.86 -9.29 -12.64
C THR A 103 -3.02 -9.49 -11.67
N GLN A 104 -3.79 -10.56 -11.82
CA GLN A 104 -5.02 -10.74 -11.05
C GLN A 104 -4.78 -10.78 -9.54
N ALA A 105 -3.80 -11.58 -9.11
CA ALA A 105 -3.50 -11.72 -7.69
C ALA A 105 -2.96 -10.40 -7.10
N LEU A 106 -2.09 -9.71 -7.84
CA LEU A 106 -1.57 -8.42 -7.40
C LEU A 106 -2.66 -7.35 -7.34
N SER A 107 -3.56 -7.37 -8.31
CA SER A 107 -4.68 -6.43 -8.31
C SER A 107 -5.58 -6.64 -7.09
N ALA A 108 -5.86 -7.89 -6.74
CA ALA A 108 -6.65 -8.21 -5.55
C ALA A 108 -5.94 -7.76 -4.27
N ALA A 109 -4.63 -8.01 -4.18
CA ALA A 109 -3.84 -7.57 -3.03
C ALA A 109 -3.83 -6.04 -2.91
N LEU A 110 -3.73 -5.33 -4.03
CA LEU A 110 -3.75 -3.88 -4.04
C LEU A 110 -5.11 -3.33 -3.59
N GLU A 111 -6.22 -3.98 -3.98
CA GLU A 111 -7.54 -3.55 -3.53
C GLU A 111 -7.70 -3.73 -2.03
N GLU A 112 -7.13 -4.78 -1.46
CA GLU A 112 -7.13 -4.96 0.00
C GLU A 112 -6.36 -3.82 0.67
N VAL A 113 -5.18 -3.46 0.16
CA VAL A 113 -4.40 -2.34 0.66
C VAL A 113 -5.21 -1.04 0.58
N SER A 114 -5.87 -0.83 -0.57
CA SER A 114 -6.67 0.37 -0.78
C SER A 114 -7.79 0.51 0.25
N LYS A 115 -8.50 -0.57 0.53
CA LYS A 115 -9.58 -0.56 1.52
C LYS A 115 -9.05 -0.28 2.93
N LEU A 116 -7.97 -0.94 3.30
CA LEU A 116 -7.37 -0.76 4.62
C LEU A 116 -6.82 0.66 4.78
N LEU A 117 -6.22 1.19 3.73
CA LEU A 117 -5.66 2.54 3.75
C LEU A 117 -6.77 3.59 3.89
N GLY A 118 -7.85 3.42 3.14
CA GLY A 118 -9.01 4.31 3.26
C GLY A 118 -9.61 4.29 4.66
N ALA A 119 -9.76 3.10 5.25
CA ALA A 119 -10.28 2.97 6.61
C ALA A 119 -9.33 3.59 7.64
N TYR A 120 -8.03 3.38 7.48
CA TYR A 120 -7.04 3.95 8.39
C TYR A 120 -7.02 5.48 8.29
N ALA A 121 -7.05 6.02 7.08
CA ALA A 121 -7.09 7.47 6.86
C ALA A 121 -8.35 8.08 7.47
N ALA A 122 -9.50 7.43 7.28
CA ALA A 122 -10.77 7.89 7.85
C ALA A 122 -10.71 7.90 9.38
N ALA A 123 -10.11 6.87 9.98
CA ALA A 123 -9.97 6.80 11.44
C ALA A 123 -9.08 7.92 11.98
N ILE A 124 -8.00 8.24 11.27
CA ILE A 124 -7.12 9.37 11.65
C ILE A 124 -7.90 10.69 11.60
N LEU A 125 -8.66 10.92 10.53
CA LEU A 125 -9.41 12.16 10.38
C LEU A 125 -10.53 12.29 11.40
N ALA A 126 -11.10 11.18 11.85
CA ALA A 126 -12.18 11.16 12.83
C ALA A 126 -11.67 11.23 14.27
N SER A 127 -10.37 11.11 14.51
CA SER A 127 -9.81 11.12 15.86
C SER A 127 -9.86 12.53 16.46
N ASP A 128 -9.87 12.63 17.80
CA ASP A 128 -9.94 13.90 18.53
C ASP A 128 -8.59 14.57 18.69
N SER A 129 -7.53 13.88 18.40
CA SER A 129 -6.18 14.42 18.62
C SER A 129 -5.63 15.16 17.41
#